data_cbe25712facc744bb66984dbea20b5ac
#
_entry.id   cbe25712facc744bb66984dbea20b5ac
#
_cell.length_a   1.000
_cell.length_b   1.000
_cell.length_c   1.000
_cell.angle_alpha   90.00
_cell.angle_beta   90.00
_cell.angle_gamma   90.00
#
_symmetry.space_group_name_H-M   'P 1'
#
loop_
_entity.id
_entity.type
_entity.pdbx_description
1 polymer ?
#
loop_
_entity_poly.entity_id
_entity_poly.type
_entity_poly.pdbx_seq_one_letter_code
_entity_poly.pdbx_strand_id
1 'polypeptide(L)'
;MKKAYYLQSYLVSDVGMIRKKNEDNFIFHGRHNEKSEDHMEFENHIYITEPVLYGVFDGMGGEAYGEVASSLMAMTCQKYLPRIGHLKEDAMALCQAGNELVVKEEKQRGLSMGSTASMLFFDETVVACNVGDSPIYLYRDGVLRAIYEEQTEKKLYEEMGLHEILKKKKK
;
A
#
# COMPACT_ATOMS: atom_id res chain seq x y z
N MET A 1 26.07 -19.53 5.76
CA MET A 1 25.88 -18.20 6.32
C MET A 1 24.88 -17.47 5.41
N LYS A 2 23.76 -16.96 5.94
CA LYS A 2 22.86 -16.08 5.18
C LYS A 2 23.66 -14.84 4.75
N LYS A 3 23.47 -14.42 3.49
CA LYS A 3 24.10 -13.21 2.96
C LYS A 3 23.34 -12.02 3.55
N ALA A 4 24.02 -11.20 4.35
CA ALA A 4 23.41 -9.98 4.87
C ALA A 4 23.35 -8.92 3.76
N TYR A 5 22.20 -8.35 3.52
CA TYR A 5 22.01 -7.21 2.62
C TYR A 5 21.88 -5.93 3.43
N TYR A 6 22.51 -4.87 2.96
CA TYR A 6 22.35 -3.53 3.53
C TYR A 6 21.27 -2.78 2.78
N LEU A 7 20.30 -2.26 3.51
CA LEU A 7 19.17 -1.53 2.99
C LEU A 7 19.16 -0.10 3.55
N GLN A 8 19.17 0.88 2.65
CA GLN A 8 18.87 2.27 2.96
C GLN A 8 17.47 2.56 2.46
N SER A 9 16.64 3.18 3.28
CA SER A 9 15.27 3.48 2.95
C SER A 9 14.86 4.86 3.45
N TYR A 10 14.04 5.53 2.66
CA TYR A 10 13.51 6.86 2.93
C TYR A 10 12.01 6.82 2.71
N LEU A 11 11.27 7.49 3.58
CA LEU A 11 9.84 7.72 3.46
C LEU A 11 9.54 9.19 3.60
N VAL A 12 8.67 9.71 2.74
CA VAL A 12 8.02 10.99 2.89
C VAL A 12 6.52 10.77 2.70
N SER A 13 5.72 11.28 3.62
CA SER A 13 4.26 11.35 3.51
C SER A 13 3.85 12.80 3.76
N ASP A 14 3.07 13.38 2.85
CA ASP A 14 2.69 14.79 2.89
C ASP A 14 1.27 14.98 2.32
N VAL A 15 0.46 15.81 2.99
CA VAL A 15 -0.91 16.13 2.56
C VAL A 15 -0.95 16.89 1.23
N GLY A 16 0.16 17.53 0.85
CA GLY A 16 0.27 18.38 -0.33
C GLY A 16 -0.46 19.71 -0.16
N MET A 17 -0.59 20.46 -1.27
CA MET A 17 -1.09 21.85 -1.24
C MET A 17 -2.61 21.98 -1.41
N ILE A 18 -3.32 20.92 -1.79
CA ILE A 18 -4.74 20.99 -2.21
C ILE A 18 -5.65 20.28 -1.22
N ARG A 19 -5.21 19.14 -0.67
CA ARG A 19 -6.01 18.33 0.25
C ARG A 19 -6.03 18.96 1.64
N LYS A 20 -7.11 18.73 2.39
CA LYS A 20 -7.26 19.19 3.77
C LYS A 20 -6.77 18.16 4.80
N LYS A 21 -6.64 16.92 4.39
CA LYS A 21 -6.19 15.80 5.20
C LYS A 21 -5.31 14.89 4.37
N ASN A 22 -4.35 14.26 5.00
CA ASN A 22 -3.61 13.16 4.41
C ASN A 22 -4.43 11.87 4.58
N GLU A 23 -4.87 11.29 3.47
CA GLU A 23 -5.61 10.02 3.43
C GLU A 23 -4.67 8.83 3.22
N ASP A 24 -3.37 9.10 3.01
CA ASP A 24 -2.36 8.08 2.84
C ASP A 24 -1.84 7.56 4.18
N ASN A 25 -1.41 6.32 4.18
CA ASN A 25 -0.69 5.71 5.28
C ASN A 25 0.47 4.86 4.73
N PHE A 26 1.29 4.35 5.61
CA PHE A 26 2.46 3.56 5.25
C PHE A 26 2.77 2.51 6.31
N ILE A 27 3.61 1.56 5.96
CA ILE A 27 4.37 0.74 6.90
C ILE A 27 5.87 0.92 6.59
N PHE A 28 6.62 1.43 7.54
CA PHE A 28 8.04 1.75 7.40
C PHE A 28 8.80 1.23 8.63
N HIS A 29 9.44 0.09 8.47
CA HIS A 29 10.16 -0.58 9.57
C HIS A 29 9.31 -0.71 10.84
N GLY A 30 8.09 -1.22 10.69
CA GLY A 30 7.13 -1.41 11.78
C GLY A 30 6.39 -0.14 12.26
N ARG A 31 6.68 1.03 11.70
CA ARG A 31 5.98 2.28 11.99
C ARG A 31 4.90 2.56 10.95
N HIS A 32 3.84 3.22 11.36
CA HIS A 32 2.80 3.75 10.49
C HIS A 32 2.30 5.11 11.03
N ASN A 33 1.46 5.80 10.27
CA ASN A 33 0.88 7.07 10.69
C ASN A 33 -0.32 6.82 11.61
N GLU A 34 -0.07 6.70 12.92
CA GLU A 34 -1.10 6.41 13.93
C GLU A 34 -2.06 7.59 14.18
N LYS A 35 -1.58 8.81 13.98
CA LYS A 35 -2.29 10.03 14.33
C LYS A 35 -2.83 10.81 13.15
N SER A 36 -2.72 10.25 11.93
CA SER A 36 -3.06 10.93 10.67
C SER A 36 -2.36 12.28 10.56
N GLU A 37 -1.06 12.30 10.86
CA GLU A 37 -0.24 13.50 10.72
C GLU A 37 -0.11 13.88 9.25
N ASP A 38 -0.18 15.17 8.95
CA ASP A 38 -0.19 15.69 7.59
C ASP A 38 1.18 15.64 6.91
N HIS A 39 2.26 15.60 7.68
CA HIS A 39 3.63 15.49 7.18
C HIS A 39 4.49 14.61 8.08
N MET A 40 5.18 13.65 7.45
CA MET A 40 6.12 12.75 8.14
C MET A 40 7.30 12.43 7.22
N GLU A 41 8.49 12.40 7.81
CA GLU A 41 9.72 11.97 7.13
C GLU A 41 10.46 10.94 8.00
N PHE A 42 10.93 9.86 7.36
CA PHE A 42 11.76 8.86 8.01
C PHE A 42 12.91 8.42 7.12
N GLU A 43 14.03 8.17 7.74
CA GLU A 43 15.19 7.51 7.16
C GLU A 43 15.55 6.30 8.00
N ASN A 44 15.93 5.20 7.36
CA ASN A 44 16.40 4.00 8.04
C ASN A 44 17.51 3.31 7.28
N HIS A 45 18.51 2.82 8.02
CA HIS A 45 19.68 2.11 7.51
C HIS A 45 19.85 0.83 8.30
N ILE A 46 19.63 -0.32 7.68
CA ILE A 46 19.66 -1.61 8.34
C ILE A 46 20.40 -2.69 7.54
N TYR A 47 20.94 -3.68 8.24
CA TYR A 47 21.26 -4.97 7.64
C TYR A 47 20.04 -5.88 7.77
N ILE A 48 19.62 -6.47 6.67
CA ILE A 48 18.48 -7.39 6.64
C ILE A 48 18.94 -8.71 7.24
N THR A 49 18.50 -9.00 8.46
CA THR A 49 18.76 -10.25 9.20
C THR A 49 17.49 -11.10 9.35
N GLU A 50 16.34 -10.47 9.17
CA GLU A 50 15.00 -11.05 9.20
C GLU A 50 14.12 -10.34 8.15
N PRO A 51 12.98 -10.90 7.74
CA PRO A 51 12.10 -10.28 6.76
C PRO A 51 11.67 -8.87 7.17
N VAL A 52 11.74 -7.93 6.22
CA VAL A 52 11.35 -6.53 6.41
C VAL A 52 10.26 -6.17 5.41
N LEU A 53 9.25 -5.43 5.87
CA LEU A 53 8.13 -4.94 5.07
C LEU A 53 8.13 -3.42 5.03
N TYR A 54 8.04 -2.90 3.81
CA TYR A 54 7.71 -1.51 3.51
C TYR A 54 6.46 -1.45 2.66
N GLY A 55 5.61 -0.45 2.86
CA GLY A 55 4.41 -0.28 2.06
C GLY A 55 3.84 1.11 2.15
N VAL A 56 3.13 1.51 1.10
CA VAL A 56 2.32 2.73 1.03
C VAL A 56 0.89 2.37 0.66
N PHE A 57 -0.06 3.08 1.25
CA PHE A 57 -1.49 2.82 1.18
C PHE A 57 -2.20 4.14 0.92
N ASP A 58 -2.75 4.31 -0.29
CA ASP A 58 -3.58 5.48 -0.66
C ASP A 58 -5.03 5.17 -0.32
N GLY A 59 -5.58 5.94 0.60
CA GLY A 59 -6.94 5.75 1.09
C GLY A 59 -7.98 6.43 0.20
N MET A 60 -9.00 5.69 -0.18
CA MET A 60 -10.12 6.15 -0.97
C MET A 60 -11.42 6.06 -0.17
N GLY A 61 -12.21 7.11 -0.15
CA GLY A 61 -13.51 7.09 0.49
C GLY A 61 -14.07 8.50 0.61
N GLY A 62 -15.19 8.81 -0.06
CA GLY A 62 -15.74 10.16 -0.12
C GLY A 62 -15.68 10.88 1.24
N GLU A 63 -15.39 12.13 1.19
CA GLU A 63 -15.25 13.20 2.21
C GLU A 63 -14.56 12.92 3.56
N ALA A 64 -14.46 11.68 4.09
CA ALA A 64 -13.91 11.49 5.45
C ALA A 64 -13.40 10.09 5.83
N TYR A 65 -13.19 9.14 4.92
CA TYR A 65 -12.89 7.74 5.35
C TYR A 65 -11.74 7.05 4.60
N GLY A 66 -11.07 7.73 3.69
CA GLY A 66 -9.86 7.23 3.05
C GLY A 66 -8.77 6.94 4.07
N GLU A 67 -8.56 7.87 5.02
CA GLU A 67 -7.59 7.71 6.09
C GLU A 67 -7.89 6.52 7.02
N VAL A 68 -9.15 6.13 7.15
CA VAL A 68 -9.51 4.94 7.92
C VAL A 68 -9.10 3.67 7.19
N ALA A 69 -9.39 3.59 5.88
CA ALA A 69 -9.05 2.41 5.08
C ALA A 69 -7.54 2.20 5.00
N SER A 70 -6.77 3.25 4.69
CA SER A 70 -5.31 3.18 4.63
C SER A 70 -4.68 2.84 6.00
N SER A 71 -5.25 3.39 7.09
CA SER A 71 -4.81 3.07 8.46
C SER A 71 -5.05 1.60 8.80
N LEU A 72 -6.20 1.03 8.44
CA LEU A 72 -6.51 -0.39 8.65
C LEU A 72 -5.50 -1.30 7.92
N MET A 73 -5.10 -0.93 6.70
CA MET A 73 -4.05 -1.65 5.95
C MET A 73 -2.71 -1.57 6.68
N ALA A 74 -2.27 -0.38 7.09
CA ALA A 74 -1.02 -0.18 7.80
C ALA A 74 -0.96 -0.95 9.13
N MET A 75 -2.02 -0.87 9.94
CA MET A 75 -2.17 -1.63 11.20
C MET A 75 -2.16 -3.15 10.97
N THR A 76 -2.78 -3.62 9.89
CA THR A 76 -2.74 -5.02 9.51
C THR A 76 -1.32 -5.45 9.23
N CYS A 77 -0.57 -4.68 8.43
CA CYS A 77 0.83 -4.93 8.15
C CYS A 77 1.67 -5.02 9.43
N GLN A 78 1.54 -4.05 10.33
CA GLN A 78 2.26 -4.03 11.60
C GLN A 78 1.99 -5.29 12.44
N LYS A 79 0.73 -5.73 12.50
CA LYS A 79 0.34 -6.93 13.24
C LYS A 79 0.90 -8.22 12.64
N TYR A 80 1.05 -8.28 11.32
CA TYR A 80 1.56 -9.46 10.61
C TYR A 80 3.09 -9.53 10.52
N LEU A 81 3.80 -8.41 10.68
CA LEU A 81 5.27 -8.35 10.60
C LEU A 81 6.00 -9.50 11.33
N PRO A 82 5.65 -9.84 12.58
CA PRO A 82 6.33 -10.90 13.32
C PRO A 82 6.13 -12.32 12.75
N ARG A 83 5.27 -12.48 11.75
CA ARG A 83 4.86 -13.78 11.18
C ARG A 83 5.32 -13.97 9.75
N ILE A 84 5.99 -12.98 9.16
CA ILE A 84 6.46 -13.07 7.78
C ILE A 84 7.56 -14.13 7.69
N GLY A 85 7.31 -15.15 6.87
CA GLY A 85 8.26 -16.26 6.66
C GLY A 85 8.23 -16.79 5.23
N HIS A 86 7.10 -16.59 4.52
CA HIS A 86 6.88 -16.99 3.14
C HIS A 86 6.38 -15.79 2.35
N LEU A 87 7.29 -14.94 1.87
CA LEU A 87 7.01 -13.57 1.39
C LEU A 87 5.82 -13.45 0.42
N LYS A 88 5.67 -14.39 -0.51
CA LYS A 88 4.61 -14.33 -1.52
C LYS A 88 3.23 -14.67 -0.92
N GLU A 89 3.16 -15.75 -0.16
CA GLU A 89 1.94 -16.21 0.50
C GLU A 89 1.53 -15.23 1.57
N ASP A 90 2.48 -14.69 2.32
CA ASP A 90 2.27 -13.69 3.36
C ASP A 90 1.74 -12.38 2.77
N ALA A 91 2.26 -11.93 1.61
CA ALA A 91 1.75 -10.76 0.90
C ALA A 91 0.27 -10.91 0.53
N MET A 92 -0.11 -12.07 -0.01
CA MET A 92 -1.50 -12.37 -0.36
C MET A 92 -2.40 -12.41 0.87
N ALA A 93 -1.98 -13.13 1.92
CA ALA A 93 -2.74 -13.24 3.17
C ALA A 93 -2.94 -11.88 3.85
N LEU A 94 -1.92 -11.02 3.78
CA LEU A 94 -1.97 -9.69 4.34
C LEU A 94 -2.98 -8.79 3.59
N CYS A 95 -2.96 -8.82 2.24
CA CYS A 95 -3.95 -8.10 1.44
C CYS A 95 -5.38 -8.58 1.74
N GLN A 96 -5.60 -9.90 1.87
CA GLN A 96 -6.90 -10.46 2.21
C GLN A 96 -7.36 -10.01 3.59
N ALA A 97 -6.51 -10.11 4.61
CA ALA A 97 -6.83 -9.71 5.98
C ALA A 97 -7.14 -8.21 6.08
N GLY A 98 -6.37 -7.37 5.38
CA GLY A 98 -6.64 -5.93 5.31
C GLY A 98 -7.97 -5.62 4.63
N ASN A 99 -8.25 -6.26 3.50
CA ASN A 99 -9.52 -6.11 2.79
C ASN A 99 -10.72 -6.53 3.64
N GLU A 100 -10.62 -7.63 4.39
CA GLU A 100 -11.69 -8.07 5.31
C GLU A 100 -12.01 -7.02 6.38
N LEU A 101 -10.98 -6.36 6.93
CA LEU A 101 -11.16 -5.30 7.91
C LEU A 101 -11.80 -4.05 7.29
N VAL A 102 -11.35 -3.64 6.12
CA VAL A 102 -11.93 -2.49 5.39
C VAL A 102 -13.40 -2.76 5.07
N VAL A 103 -13.74 -3.92 4.49
CA VAL A 103 -15.14 -4.30 4.18
C VAL A 103 -16.02 -4.38 5.43
N LYS A 104 -15.47 -4.84 6.55
CA LYS A 104 -16.19 -4.86 7.82
C LYS A 104 -16.51 -3.45 8.31
N GLU A 105 -15.53 -2.55 8.26
CA GLU A 105 -15.68 -1.15 8.66
C GLU A 105 -16.67 -0.40 7.76
N GLU A 106 -16.59 -0.64 6.44
CA GLU A 106 -17.55 -0.15 5.44
C GLU A 106 -19.00 -0.49 5.82
N LYS A 107 -19.24 -1.78 6.11
CA LYS A 107 -20.56 -2.26 6.51
C LYS A 107 -21.06 -1.65 7.83
N GLN A 108 -20.16 -1.47 8.80
CA GLN A 108 -20.52 -0.89 10.10
C GLN A 108 -20.89 0.58 9.99
N ARG A 109 -20.23 1.33 9.12
CA ARG A 109 -20.46 2.77 8.91
C ARG A 109 -21.53 3.07 7.88
N GLY A 110 -21.87 2.09 7.03
CA GLY A 110 -22.79 2.31 5.89
C GLY A 110 -22.20 3.22 4.81
N LEU A 111 -20.86 3.23 4.64
CA LEU A 111 -20.12 4.15 3.79
C LEU A 111 -19.10 3.37 2.96
N SER A 112 -18.85 3.79 1.72
CA SER A 112 -17.85 3.16 0.87
C SER A 112 -16.46 3.71 1.16
N MET A 113 -15.50 2.82 1.37
CA MET A 113 -14.09 3.15 1.55
C MET A 113 -13.20 2.05 0.97
N GLY A 114 -11.96 2.39 0.65
CA GLY A 114 -10.98 1.45 0.13
C GLY A 114 -9.57 1.97 0.34
N SER A 115 -8.59 1.15 0.05
CA SER A 115 -7.19 1.55 0.04
C SER A 115 -6.44 0.79 -1.04
N THR A 116 -5.49 1.46 -1.70
CA THR A 116 -4.45 0.78 -2.46
C THR A 116 -3.48 0.08 -1.50
N ALA A 117 -2.67 -0.82 -2.04
CA ALA A 117 -1.56 -1.41 -1.29
C ALA A 117 -0.38 -1.65 -2.22
N SER A 118 0.70 -0.88 -2.05
CA SER A 118 1.96 -1.07 -2.74
C SER A 118 3.02 -1.42 -1.72
N MET A 119 3.46 -2.69 -1.73
CA MET A 119 4.29 -3.26 -0.68
C MET A 119 5.54 -3.93 -1.24
N LEU A 120 6.65 -3.81 -0.50
CA LEU A 120 7.91 -4.49 -0.76
C LEU A 120 8.31 -5.31 0.46
N PHE A 121 8.49 -6.59 0.24
CA PHE A 121 8.97 -7.55 1.24
C PHE A 121 10.42 -7.89 0.92
N PHE A 122 11.30 -7.68 1.88
CA PHE A 122 12.73 -7.96 1.76
C PHE A 122 13.13 -9.09 2.69
N ASP A 123 13.83 -10.09 2.13
CA ASP A 123 14.60 -11.12 2.84
C ASP A 123 15.79 -11.50 1.93
N GLU A 124 16.02 -12.75 1.63
CA GLU A 124 17.00 -13.19 0.62
C GLU A 124 16.62 -12.77 -0.79
N THR A 125 15.35 -12.55 -1.03
CA THR A 125 14.76 -12.01 -2.27
C THR A 125 13.88 -10.80 -1.96
N VAL A 126 13.49 -10.08 -3.00
CA VAL A 126 12.51 -8.98 -2.89
C VAL A 126 11.23 -9.40 -3.60
N VAL A 127 10.12 -9.33 -2.87
CA VAL A 127 8.78 -9.52 -3.42
C VAL A 127 8.06 -8.19 -3.43
N ALA A 128 7.59 -7.76 -4.60
CA ALA A 128 6.70 -6.61 -4.76
C ALA A 128 5.25 -7.11 -4.85
N CYS A 129 4.36 -6.49 -4.08
CA CYS A 129 2.93 -6.72 -4.12
C CYS A 129 2.24 -5.39 -4.39
N ASN A 130 1.34 -5.36 -5.37
CA ASN A 130 0.56 -4.19 -5.72
C ASN A 130 -0.92 -4.52 -5.84
N VAL A 131 -1.75 -3.69 -5.22
CA VAL A 131 -3.21 -3.66 -5.36
C VAL A 131 -3.62 -2.22 -5.58
N GLY A 132 -4.31 -1.95 -6.67
CA GLY A 132 -4.74 -0.60 -7.07
C GLY A 132 -3.79 0.06 -8.06
N ASP A 133 -3.72 1.38 -8.02
CA ASP A 133 -3.03 2.24 -8.98
C ASP A 133 -1.81 3.01 -8.41
N SER A 134 -1.47 2.79 -7.14
CA SER A 134 -0.25 3.34 -6.53
C SER A 134 1.00 2.68 -7.13
N PRO A 135 1.90 3.42 -7.82
CA PRO A 135 2.93 2.83 -8.65
C PRO A 135 4.14 2.33 -7.86
N ILE A 136 4.74 1.24 -8.34
CA ILE A 136 6.05 0.76 -7.87
C ILE A 136 7.03 0.81 -9.05
N TYR A 137 8.18 1.42 -8.84
CA TYR A 137 9.24 1.52 -9.84
C TYR A 137 10.54 0.89 -9.37
N LEU A 138 11.24 0.24 -10.27
CA LEU A 138 12.60 -0.24 -10.09
C LEU A 138 13.55 0.63 -10.93
N TYR A 139 14.49 1.30 -10.26
CA TYR A 139 15.64 1.93 -10.93
C TYR A 139 16.85 1.01 -10.79
N ARG A 140 17.38 0.55 -11.91
CA ARG A 140 18.58 -0.30 -11.95
C ARG A 140 19.37 -0.05 -13.22
N ASP A 141 20.70 0.04 -13.11
CA ASP A 141 21.62 0.21 -14.24
C ASP A 141 21.27 1.42 -15.12
N GLY A 142 20.86 2.53 -14.50
CA GLY A 142 20.47 3.75 -15.20
C GLY A 142 19.07 3.72 -15.83
N VAL A 143 18.30 2.65 -15.64
CA VAL A 143 16.98 2.47 -16.25
C VAL A 143 15.88 2.42 -15.17
N LEU A 144 14.86 3.26 -15.33
CA LEU A 144 13.65 3.24 -14.53
C LEU A 144 12.58 2.36 -15.21
N ARG A 145 12.03 1.41 -14.49
CA ARG A 145 10.99 0.50 -14.97
C ARG A 145 9.83 0.45 -13.99
N ALA A 146 8.60 0.53 -14.48
CA ALA A 146 7.42 0.18 -13.68
C ALA A 146 7.40 -1.34 -13.45
N ILE A 147 7.20 -1.75 -12.18
CA ILE A 147 7.12 -3.16 -11.79
C ILE A 147 5.76 -3.47 -11.14
N TYR A 148 4.76 -2.71 -11.48
CA TYR A 148 3.38 -2.87 -11.05
C TYR A 148 2.45 -2.94 -12.27
N GLU A 149 1.26 -3.45 -12.05
CA GLU A 149 0.17 -3.40 -13.01
C GLU A 149 -0.98 -2.58 -12.42
N GLU A 150 -1.29 -1.47 -13.08
CA GLU A 150 -2.36 -0.56 -12.66
C GLU A 150 -3.71 -1.28 -12.66
N GLN A 151 -4.40 -1.23 -11.54
CA GLN A 151 -5.73 -1.81 -11.33
C GLN A 151 -6.73 -0.69 -11.04
N THR A 152 -7.38 -0.20 -12.07
CA THR A 152 -8.42 0.82 -11.98
C THR A 152 -9.77 0.25 -12.39
N GLU A 153 -10.87 0.84 -11.90
CA GLU A 153 -12.21 0.49 -12.38
C GLU A 153 -12.31 0.60 -13.91
N LYS A 154 -11.66 1.60 -14.48
CA LYS A 154 -11.64 1.81 -15.93
C LYS A 154 -11.04 0.61 -16.65
N LYS A 155 -9.87 0.13 -16.21
CA LYS A 155 -9.17 -1.02 -16.79
C LYS A 155 -10.00 -2.29 -16.63
N LEU A 156 -10.60 -2.49 -15.45
CA LEU A 156 -11.48 -3.63 -15.19
C LEU A 156 -12.69 -3.65 -16.16
N TYR A 157 -13.36 -2.51 -16.36
CA TYR A 157 -14.47 -2.42 -17.30
C TYR A 157 -14.04 -2.61 -18.75
N GLU A 158 -12.85 -2.14 -19.14
CA GLU A 158 -12.28 -2.36 -20.47
C GLU A 158 -12.01 -3.86 -20.70
N GLU A 159 -11.39 -4.56 -19.75
CA GLU A 159 -11.12 -5.99 -19.80
C GLU A 159 -12.42 -6.84 -19.85
N MET A 160 -13.46 -6.40 -19.14
CA MET A 160 -14.78 -7.04 -19.18
C MET A 160 -15.60 -6.70 -20.44
N GLY A 161 -15.10 -5.84 -21.32
CA GLY A 161 -15.83 -5.38 -22.51
C GLY A 161 -17.02 -4.43 -22.23
N LEU A 162 -17.07 -3.85 -21.02
CA LEU A 162 -18.18 -3.02 -20.55
C LEU A 162 -17.98 -1.52 -20.88
N HIS A 163 -17.55 -1.22 -22.09
CA HIS A 163 -17.21 0.16 -22.53
C HIS A 163 -18.38 1.18 -22.44
N GLU A 164 -19.62 0.73 -22.44
CA GLU A 164 -20.77 1.63 -22.31
C GLU A 164 -20.94 2.21 -20.91
N ILE A 165 -20.51 1.49 -19.87
CA ILE A 165 -20.58 1.94 -18.48
C ILE A 165 -19.62 3.12 -18.26
N LEU A 166 -18.43 3.07 -18.88
CA LEU A 166 -17.43 4.14 -18.83
C LEU A 166 -17.92 5.46 -19.43
N LYS A 167 -18.78 5.41 -20.46
CA LYS A 167 -19.36 6.61 -21.08
C LYS A 167 -20.41 7.28 -20.20
N LYS A 168 -21.10 6.54 -19.34
CA LYS A 168 -22.13 7.08 -18.43
C LYS A 168 -21.54 7.74 -17.18
N LYS A 169 -20.36 7.30 -16.69
CA LYS A 169 -19.66 7.91 -15.55
C LYS A 169 -18.94 9.24 -15.89
N LYS A 170 -18.85 9.61 -17.17
CA LYS A 170 -18.24 10.89 -17.64
C LYS A 170 -19.23 12.04 -17.82
N LYS A 171 -20.50 11.86 -17.50
CA LYS A 171 -21.55 12.89 -17.45
C LYS A 171 -21.93 13.17 -16.00
#